data_99da76bae04654c51adcc0a61f730fba
#
_entry.id   99da76bae04654c51adcc0a61f730fba
#
_cell.length_a   1.000
_cell.length_b   1.000
_cell.length_c   1.000
_cell.angle_alpha   90.00
_cell.angle_beta   90.00
_cell.angle_gamma   90.00
#
_symmetry.space_group_name_H-M   'P 1'
#
loop_
_entity.id
_entity.type
_entity.pdbx_description
1 polymer ?
#
loop_
_entity_poly.entity_id
_entity_poly.type
_entity_poly.pdbx_seq_one_letter_code
_entity_poly.pdbx_strand_id
1 'polypeptide(L)'
;MGTTGDGRLTLVGKGSLCNKHELSLVAKRWQAFNFDAEVKVKFDPFNYQQMAGLTNFYNDKHWSFAFVTWNEKNGRVIEVAECNRGGYRSFLRDDAIPVPDDVEFVWLRTKVRKQSYSYEYSFDGKNYTEIPGTLDAAVLSDDYVLQSYGGFFTGAFVGMACVDYSGYDQTAEFRSFDYKELD
;
A
#
# COMPACT_ATOMS: atom_id res chain seq x y z
N MET A 1 -5.78 1.55 16.52
CA MET A 1 -4.96 2.68 16.03
C MET A 1 -4.50 3.49 17.21
N GLY A 2 -3.20 3.68 17.37
CA GLY A 2 -2.62 4.50 18.44
C GLY A 2 -1.48 5.35 17.87
N THR A 3 -1.48 6.65 18.18
CA THR A 3 -0.32 7.52 17.96
C THR A 3 0.40 7.68 19.30
N THR A 4 1.69 7.46 19.31
CA THR A 4 2.56 7.77 20.44
C THR A 4 3.18 9.14 20.20
N GLY A 5 3.49 9.89 21.28
CA GLY A 5 4.07 11.24 21.17
C GLY A 5 5.45 11.32 20.52
N ASP A 6 6.01 10.20 20.04
CA ASP A 6 7.28 10.07 19.34
C ASP A 6 7.14 10.02 17.80
N GLY A 7 5.97 10.39 17.26
CA GLY A 7 5.70 10.40 15.81
C GLY A 7 5.49 9.00 15.21
N ARG A 8 5.16 8.01 16.02
CA ARG A 8 4.88 6.63 15.60
C ARG A 8 3.39 6.39 15.47
N LEU A 9 2.95 5.81 14.34
CA LEU A 9 1.61 5.28 14.15
C LEU A 9 1.67 3.74 14.14
N THR A 10 0.87 3.11 15.00
CA THR A 10 0.68 1.66 14.98
C THR A 10 -0.70 1.33 14.43
N LEU A 11 -0.74 0.51 13.38
CA LEU A 11 -1.96 -0.06 12.83
C LEU A 11 -2.04 -1.54 13.19
N VAL A 12 -3.19 -1.95 13.70
CA VAL A 12 -3.51 -3.37 13.93
C VAL A 12 -4.12 -3.93 12.64
N GLY A 13 -3.62 -5.06 12.17
CA GLY A 13 -4.14 -5.71 10.98
C GLY A 13 -5.61 -6.07 11.14
N LYS A 14 -6.39 -5.77 10.11
CA LYS A 14 -7.83 -6.05 10.01
C LYS A 14 -8.13 -6.69 8.66
N GLY A 15 -9.39 -6.67 8.24
CA GLY A 15 -9.84 -7.20 6.97
C GLY A 15 -9.12 -6.60 5.75
N SER A 16 -9.34 -7.19 4.58
CA SER A 16 -8.71 -6.76 3.33
C SER A 16 -9.18 -5.39 2.89
N LEU A 17 -8.43 -4.78 1.97
CA LEU A 17 -8.86 -3.57 1.27
C LEU A 17 -10.16 -3.77 0.45
N CYS A 18 -10.59 -5.01 0.23
CA CYS A 18 -11.91 -5.34 -0.32
C CYS A 18 -13.04 -5.34 0.71
N ASN A 19 -12.73 -5.20 2.00
CA ASN A 19 -13.73 -5.13 3.06
C ASN A 19 -14.33 -3.73 3.13
N LYS A 20 -15.62 -3.64 3.45
CA LYS A 20 -16.33 -2.35 3.57
C LYS A 20 -16.31 -1.76 4.98
N HIS A 21 -16.10 -2.58 6.00
CA HIS A 21 -16.38 -2.19 7.38
C HIS A 21 -15.21 -2.33 8.35
N GLU A 22 -14.25 -3.19 8.06
CA GLU A 22 -13.15 -3.49 8.97
C GLU A 22 -11.80 -3.27 8.28
N LEU A 23 -11.52 -2.02 7.94
CA LEU A 23 -10.25 -1.61 7.35
C LEU A 23 -9.34 -0.99 8.41
N SER A 24 -8.06 -1.38 8.41
CA SER A 24 -7.00 -0.64 9.08
C SER A 24 -6.27 0.20 8.04
N LEU A 25 -6.81 1.39 7.78
CA LEU A 25 -6.38 2.32 6.74
C LEU A 25 -6.36 3.75 7.28
N VAL A 26 -5.23 4.43 7.10
CA VAL A 26 -5.09 5.88 7.33
C VAL A 26 -4.55 6.50 6.05
N ALA A 27 -5.35 7.34 5.42
CA ALA A 27 -5.04 7.85 4.09
C ALA A 27 -5.38 9.33 3.93
N LYS A 28 -4.65 9.98 3.01
CA LYS A 28 -4.86 11.33 2.54
C LYS A 28 -5.41 11.30 1.12
N ARG A 29 -6.34 12.19 0.78
CA ARG A 29 -6.83 12.34 -0.59
C ARG A 29 -5.71 12.83 -1.51
N TRP A 30 -5.68 12.34 -2.74
CA TRP A 30 -4.84 12.91 -3.80
C TRP A 30 -5.23 14.37 -4.03
N GLN A 31 -4.25 15.26 -4.03
CA GLN A 31 -4.45 16.69 -4.23
C GLN A 31 -3.78 17.21 -5.50
N ALA A 32 -2.99 16.38 -6.17
CA ALA A 32 -2.28 16.71 -7.40
C ALA A 32 -2.30 15.54 -8.37
N PHE A 33 -2.08 15.83 -9.64
CA PHE A 33 -1.88 14.81 -10.69
C PHE A 33 -0.45 14.30 -10.77
N ASN A 34 0.51 15.05 -10.20
CA ASN A 34 1.90 14.67 -10.09
C ASN A 34 2.30 14.77 -8.62
N PHE A 35 2.64 13.66 -8.02
CA PHE A 35 3.14 13.63 -6.64
C PHE A 35 3.93 12.36 -6.35
N ASP A 36 4.73 12.42 -5.31
CA ASP A 36 5.31 11.27 -4.65
C ASP A 36 4.70 11.13 -3.26
N ALA A 37 4.37 9.90 -2.87
CA ALA A 37 4.00 9.61 -1.49
C ALA A 37 4.80 8.41 -0.99
N GLU A 38 5.23 8.48 0.27
CA GLU A 38 6.14 7.50 0.86
C GLU A 38 5.75 7.16 2.29
N VAL A 39 5.99 5.91 2.66
CA VAL A 39 5.89 5.44 4.03
C VAL A 39 7.19 4.75 4.45
N LYS A 40 7.53 4.88 5.73
CA LYS A 40 8.55 4.08 6.40
C LYS A 40 7.84 3.11 7.33
N VAL A 41 7.90 1.82 7.04
CA VAL A 41 7.16 0.79 7.75
C VAL A 41 8.08 -0.28 8.32
N LYS A 42 7.77 -0.70 9.56
CA LYS A 42 8.28 -1.92 10.18
C LYS A 42 7.13 -2.90 10.31
N PHE A 43 7.31 -4.09 9.75
CA PHE A 43 6.32 -5.14 9.79
C PHE A 43 7.01 -6.50 9.74
N ASP A 44 6.65 -7.37 10.67
CA ASP A 44 7.23 -8.71 10.81
C ASP A 44 6.13 -9.78 10.63
N PRO A 45 5.65 -9.99 9.39
CA PRO A 45 4.66 -11.03 9.11
C PRO A 45 5.29 -12.43 9.21
N PHE A 46 4.48 -13.40 9.59
CA PHE A 46 4.88 -14.82 9.65
C PHE A 46 4.03 -15.72 8.74
N ASN A 47 3.11 -15.13 7.98
CA ASN A 47 2.34 -15.81 6.94
C ASN A 47 1.87 -14.81 5.86
N TYR A 48 1.45 -15.35 4.70
CA TYR A 48 1.03 -14.57 3.53
C TYR A 48 -0.29 -13.80 3.70
N GLN A 49 -1.05 -14.08 4.76
CA GLN A 49 -2.32 -13.41 5.06
C GLN A 49 -2.11 -12.08 5.80
N GLN A 50 -0.85 -11.76 6.12
CA GLN A 50 -0.46 -10.56 6.83
C GLN A 50 0.27 -9.61 5.88
N MET A 51 -0.20 -8.37 5.77
CA MET A 51 0.31 -7.38 4.82
C MET A 51 0.29 -5.99 5.45
N ALA A 52 1.37 -5.22 5.27
CA ALA A 52 1.38 -3.81 5.67
C ALA A 52 2.22 -2.96 4.71
N GLY A 53 1.76 -1.76 4.40
CA GLY A 53 2.47 -0.90 3.47
C GLY A 53 1.69 0.32 3.00
N LEU A 54 1.96 0.71 1.73
CA LEU A 54 1.46 1.90 1.06
C LEU A 54 0.39 1.53 0.02
N THR A 55 -0.80 2.09 0.17
CA THR A 55 -1.91 1.87 -0.77
C THR A 55 -2.31 3.16 -1.50
N ASN A 56 -2.67 3.02 -2.78
CA ASN A 56 -3.51 3.97 -3.51
C ASN A 56 -4.91 3.36 -3.55
N PHE A 57 -5.91 4.07 -3.05
CA PHE A 57 -7.22 3.52 -2.72
C PHE A 57 -8.35 4.44 -3.17
N TYR A 58 -9.36 3.90 -3.84
CA TYR A 58 -10.60 4.60 -4.11
C TYR A 58 -11.76 3.98 -3.32
N ASN A 59 -11.98 2.66 -3.45
CA ASN A 59 -12.99 1.89 -2.72
C ASN A 59 -12.59 0.40 -2.65
N ASP A 60 -13.48 -0.42 -2.11
CA ASP A 60 -13.31 -1.88 -1.94
C ASP A 60 -13.03 -2.67 -3.24
N LYS A 61 -13.19 -2.06 -4.41
CA LYS A 61 -13.03 -2.71 -5.73
C LYS A 61 -11.97 -2.04 -6.62
N HIS A 62 -11.43 -0.92 -6.19
CA HIS A 62 -10.46 -0.13 -6.94
C HIS A 62 -9.36 0.37 -6.01
N TRP A 63 -8.25 -0.33 -5.99
CA TRP A 63 -7.08 0.00 -5.18
C TRP A 63 -5.82 -0.69 -5.72
N SER A 64 -4.67 -0.19 -5.32
CA SER A 64 -3.39 -0.89 -5.43
C SER A 64 -2.64 -0.81 -4.11
N PHE A 65 -1.79 -1.77 -3.84
CA PHE A 65 -1.11 -1.91 -2.56
C PHE A 65 0.29 -2.45 -2.77
N ALA A 66 1.31 -1.68 -2.36
CA ALA A 66 2.67 -2.15 -2.20
C ALA A 66 2.87 -2.46 -0.71
N PHE A 67 3.27 -3.67 -0.39
CA PHE A 67 3.25 -4.14 0.99
C PHE A 67 4.38 -5.13 1.31
N VAL A 68 4.75 -5.14 2.57
CA VAL A 68 5.56 -6.20 3.16
C VAL A 68 4.62 -7.33 3.57
N THR A 69 4.99 -8.57 3.24
CA THR A 69 4.29 -9.81 3.59
C THR A 69 5.30 -10.94 3.82
N TRP A 70 4.83 -12.17 3.84
CA TRP A 70 5.65 -13.35 4.02
C TRP A 70 5.32 -14.42 2.96
N ASN A 71 6.33 -15.16 2.50
CA ASN A 71 6.14 -16.38 1.72
C ASN A 71 7.09 -17.50 2.20
N GLU A 72 6.74 -18.75 1.87
CA GLU A 72 7.49 -19.93 2.31
C GLU A 72 8.91 -19.99 1.74
N LYS A 73 9.13 -19.41 0.58
CA LYS A 73 10.42 -19.48 -0.13
C LYS A 73 11.47 -18.52 0.45
N ASN A 74 11.06 -17.29 0.77
CA ASN A 74 11.98 -16.19 1.07
C ASN A 74 11.72 -15.54 2.45
N GLY A 75 10.74 -16.04 3.23
CA GLY A 75 10.34 -15.37 4.45
C GLY A 75 9.66 -14.03 4.19
N ARG A 76 10.18 -12.96 4.76
CA ARG A 76 9.66 -11.60 4.59
C ARG A 76 9.97 -11.06 3.19
N VAL A 77 8.95 -10.59 2.48
CA VAL A 77 9.06 -10.10 1.10
C VAL A 77 8.22 -8.85 0.87
N ILE A 78 8.56 -8.10 -0.20
CA ILE A 78 7.72 -7.03 -0.74
C ILE A 78 6.96 -7.59 -1.94
N GLU A 79 5.67 -7.25 -2.01
CA GLU A 79 4.78 -7.58 -3.12
C GLU A 79 3.95 -6.34 -3.50
N VAL A 80 3.42 -6.33 -4.71
CA VAL A 80 2.44 -5.33 -5.19
C VAL A 80 1.20 -6.04 -5.69
N ALA A 81 0.03 -5.58 -5.27
CA ALA A 81 -1.25 -6.06 -5.75
C ALA A 81 -2.13 -4.91 -6.23
N GLU A 82 -3.04 -5.21 -7.14
CA GLU A 82 -4.10 -4.33 -7.64
C GLU A 82 -5.43 -5.03 -7.54
N CYS A 83 -6.46 -4.28 -7.18
CA CYS A 83 -7.85 -4.65 -7.36
C CYS A 83 -8.48 -3.66 -8.35
N ASN A 84 -8.94 -4.17 -9.48
CA ASN A 84 -9.63 -3.40 -10.50
C ASN A 84 -10.98 -4.04 -10.80
N ARG A 85 -12.07 -3.30 -10.57
CA ARG A 85 -13.46 -3.80 -10.69
C ARG A 85 -13.72 -5.09 -9.88
N GLY A 86 -13.04 -5.20 -8.73
CA GLY A 86 -13.11 -6.40 -7.89
C GLY A 86 -12.23 -7.57 -8.35
N GLY A 87 -11.56 -7.45 -9.48
CA GLY A 87 -10.58 -8.43 -9.96
C GLY A 87 -9.20 -8.19 -9.31
N TYR A 88 -8.70 -9.16 -8.57
CA TYR A 88 -7.40 -9.11 -7.89
C TYR A 88 -6.27 -9.56 -8.81
N ARG A 89 -5.16 -8.84 -8.80
CA ARG A 89 -3.92 -9.18 -9.50
C ARG A 89 -2.72 -8.91 -8.60
N SER A 90 -1.87 -9.93 -8.40
CA SER A 90 -0.53 -9.79 -7.84
C SER A 90 0.48 -9.59 -8.96
N PHE A 91 1.44 -8.71 -8.78
CA PHE A 91 2.42 -8.33 -9.81
C PHE A 91 3.67 -9.20 -9.80
N LEU A 92 4.21 -9.48 -8.62
CA LEU A 92 5.50 -10.15 -8.50
C LEU A 92 5.36 -11.66 -8.31
N ARG A 93 4.40 -12.10 -7.52
CA ARG A 93 4.16 -13.55 -7.24
C ARG A 93 5.44 -14.26 -6.79
N ASP A 94 5.96 -15.15 -7.64
CA ASP A 94 7.17 -15.95 -7.37
C ASP A 94 8.46 -15.09 -7.36
N ASP A 95 8.40 -13.90 -7.95
CA ASP A 95 9.48 -12.90 -8.00
C ASP A 95 9.35 -11.83 -6.90
N ALA A 96 8.54 -12.09 -5.86
CA ALA A 96 8.43 -11.21 -4.70
C ALA A 96 9.81 -10.88 -4.12
N ILE A 97 10.04 -9.60 -3.79
CA ILE A 97 11.36 -9.07 -3.44
C ILE A 97 11.71 -9.44 -2.01
N PRO A 98 12.76 -10.24 -1.76
CA PRO A 98 13.17 -10.59 -0.40
C PRO A 98 13.59 -9.36 0.40
N VAL A 99 13.11 -9.26 1.64
CA VAL A 99 13.56 -8.27 2.61
C VAL A 99 14.64 -8.92 3.48
N PRO A 100 15.89 -8.40 3.49
CA PRO A 100 16.96 -8.95 4.33
C PRO A 100 16.59 -8.96 5.81
N ASP A 101 17.07 -9.96 6.56
CA ASP A 101 16.72 -10.16 7.97
C ASP A 101 17.20 -9.00 8.87
N ASP A 102 18.29 -8.35 8.52
CA ASP A 102 18.87 -7.19 9.22
C ASP A 102 18.16 -5.86 8.91
N VAL A 103 17.23 -5.84 7.95
CA VAL A 103 16.43 -4.66 7.61
C VAL A 103 15.27 -4.54 8.59
N GLU A 104 15.31 -3.53 9.44
CA GLU A 104 14.23 -3.23 10.38
C GLU A 104 13.05 -2.50 9.73
N PHE A 105 13.35 -1.53 8.87
CA PHE A 105 12.35 -0.70 8.19
C PHE A 105 12.46 -0.83 6.68
N VAL A 106 11.30 -0.85 6.03
CA VAL A 106 11.18 -0.76 4.58
C VAL A 106 10.55 0.58 4.23
N TRP A 107 11.10 1.28 3.23
CA TRP A 107 10.48 2.45 2.62
C TRP A 107 9.75 2.00 1.38
N LEU A 108 8.48 2.35 1.27
CA LEU A 108 7.65 2.13 0.09
C LEU A 108 7.19 3.48 -0.42
N ARG A 109 7.41 3.73 -1.70
CA ARG A 109 7.05 4.99 -2.36
C ARG A 109 6.17 4.73 -3.57
N THR A 110 5.12 5.52 -3.76
CA THR A 110 4.38 5.61 -5.02
C THR A 110 4.75 6.91 -5.74
N LYS A 111 4.90 6.82 -7.07
CA LYS A 111 5.18 7.95 -7.96
C LYS A 111 4.02 8.10 -8.93
N VAL A 112 3.19 9.09 -8.71
CA VAL A 112 2.05 9.38 -9.58
C VAL A 112 2.43 10.45 -10.59
N ARG A 113 2.17 10.17 -11.88
CA ARG A 113 2.51 11.05 -13.02
C ARG A 113 1.34 11.07 -13.99
N LYS A 114 0.39 11.97 -13.75
CA LYS A 114 -0.83 12.14 -14.55
C LYS A 114 -1.63 10.85 -14.71
N GLN A 115 -1.39 10.11 -15.78
CA GLN A 115 -2.18 8.94 -16.17
C GLN A 115 -1.64 7.62 -15.64
N SER A 116 -0.44 7.61 -15.06
CA SER A 116 0.19 6.39 -14.58
C SER A 116 0.87 6.57 -13.23
N TYR A 117 1.08 5.48 -12.54
CA TYR A 117 1.89 5.45 -11.33
C TYR A 117 2.64 4.13 -11.19
N SER A 118 3.72 4.17 -10.44
CA SER A 118 4.55 3.03 -10.10
C SER A 118 4.88 3.02 -8.61
N TYR A 119 5.45 1.91 -8.16
CA TYR A 119 5.98 1.80 -6.81
C TYR A 119 7.49 1.60 -6.82
N GLU A 120 8.12 2.11 -5.77
CA GLU A 120 9.54 1.93 -5.46
C GLU A 120 9.67 1.43 -4.03
N TYR A 121 10.78 0.76 -3.74
CA TYR A 121 11.17 0.40 -2.38
C TYR A 121 12.59 0.81 -2.08
N SER A 122 12.91 0.94 -0.79
CA SER A 122 14.27 1.13 -0.30
C SER A 122 14.43 0.44 1.06
N PHE A 123 15.65 -0.03 1.33
CA PHE A 123 16.02 -0.60 2.63
C PHE A 123 16.85 0.36 3.49
N ASP A 124 17.25 1.50 2.93
CA ASP A 124 18.08 2.51 3.62
C ASP A 124 17.48 3.92 3.60
N GLY A 125 16.33 4.10 2.92
CA GLY A 125 15.65 5.38 2.74
C GLY A 125 16.39 6.37 1.82
N LYS A 126 17.41 5.92 1.06
CA LYS A 126 18.22 6.75 0.16
C LYS A 126 18.27 6.19 -1.24
N ASN A 127 18.51 4.89 -1.36
CA ASN A 127 18.63 4.19 -2.63
C ASN A 127 17.31 3.48 -2.92
N TYR A 128 16.57 3.97 -3.94
CA TYR A 128 15.28 3.43 -4.33
C TYR A 128 15.40 2.57 -5.57
N THR A 129 14.71 1.44 -5.55
CA THR A 129 14.59 0.53 -6.67
C THR A 129 13.13 0.47 -7.10
N GLU A 130 12.88 0.62 -8.39
CA GLU A 130 11.53 0.51 -8.95
C GLU A 130 11.03 -0.93 -8.86
N ILE A 131 9.79 -1.10 -8.39
CA ILE A 131 9.10 -2.38 -8.39
C ILE A 131 8.48 -2.56 -9.79
N PRO A 132 8.74 -3.68 -10.49
CA PRO A 132 8.20 -3.90 -11.81
C PRO A 132 6.68 -3.79 -11.87
N GLY A 133 6.17 -3.02 -12.82
CA GLY A 133 4.74 -2.85 -13.08
C GLY A 133 4.28 -1.39 -12.98
N THR A 134 3.74 -0.89 -14.10
CA THR A 134 3.10 0.42 -14.16
C THR A 134 1.59 0.24 -14.07
N LEU A 135 0.95 1.07 -13.27
CA LEU A 135 -0.48 1.08 -13.03
C LEU A 135 -1.14 2.28 -13.69
N ASP A 136 -2.40 2.12 -14.12
CA ASP A 136 -3.20 3.18 -14.72
C ASP A 136 -3.91 3.97 -13.61
N ALA A 137 -3.61 5.27 -13.50
CA ALA A 137 -4.24 6.16 -12.52
C ALA A 137 -5.74 6.38 -12.80
N ALA A 138 -6.20 6.17 -14.03
CA ALA A 138 -7.61 6.29 -14.38
C ALA A 138 -8.48 5.28 -13.59
N VAL A 139 -7.95 4.12 -13.25
CA VAL A 139 -8.65 3.10 -12.43
C VAL A 139 -9.12 3.65 -11.08
N LEU A 140 -8.45 4.68 -10.58
CA LEU A 140 -8.76 5.37 -9.32
C LEU A 140 -9.49 6.71 -9.53
N SER A 141 -10.05 6.95 -10.74
CA SER A 141 -10.82 8.16 -11.03
C SER A 141 -12.32 7.95 -10.80
N ASP A 142 -13.02 9.04 -10.49
CA ASP A 142 -14.48 9.04 -10.38
C ASP A 142 -15.15 8.54 -11.67
N ASP A 143 -14.68 9.00 -12.83
CA ASP A 143 -15.25 8.63 -14.13
C ASP A 143 -15.14 7.13 -14.41
N TYR A 144 -14.02 6.51 -14.08
CA TYR A 144 -13.81 5.07 -14.27
C TYR A 144 -14.66 4.24 -13.32
N VAL A 145 -14.72 4.63 -12.06
CA VAL A 145 -15.47 3.90 -11.03
C VAL A 145 -16.96 4.01 -11.26
N LEU A 146 -17.48 5.18 -11.66
CA LEU A 146 -18.89 5.40 -12.00
C LEU A 146 -19.41 4.47 -13.10
N GLN A 147 -18.59 4.15 -14.09
CA GLN A 147 -18.95 3.25 -15.18
C GLN A 147 -19.24 1.81 -14.72
N SER A 148 -18.73 1.43 -13.58
CA SER A 148 -18.77 0.03 -13.12
C SER A 148 -19.65 -0.19 -11.90
N TYR A 149 -19.76 0.76 -10.98
CA TYR A 149 -20.33 0.50 -9.64
C TYR A 149 -21.11 1.67 -9.03
N GLY A 150 -21.31 2.77 -9.72
CA GLY A 150 -21.86 3.97 -9.12
C GLY A 150 -20.89 4.55 -8.08
N GLY A 151 -20.15 5.56 -8.43
CA GLY A 151 -19.22 6.24 -7.53
C GLY A 151 -19.93 7.31 -6.69
N PHE A 152 -19.31 7.70 -5.59
CA PHE A 152 -19.79 8.74 -4.72
C PHE A 152 -18.95 10.04 -4.83
N PHE A 153 -18.18 10.21 -5.90
CA PHE A 153 -17.27 11.36 -6.08
C PHE A 153 -16.31 11.57 -4.90
N THR A 154 -15.74 10.47 -4.40
CA THR A 154 -14.83 10.55 -3.25
C THR A 154 -13.42 10.90 -3.65
N GLY A 155 -13.02 10.63 -4.90
CA GLY A 155 -11.65 10.74 -5.39
C GLY A 155 -10.72 9.68 -4.80
N ALA A 156 -9.50 9.61 -5.32
CA ALA A 156 -8.47 8.69 -4.86
C ALA A 156 -7.81 9.15 -3.56
N PHE A 157 -7.33 8.19 -2.79
CA PHE A 157 -6.55 8.38 -1.57
C PHE A 157 -5.21 7.65 -1.68
N VAL A 158 -4.23 8.08 -0.92
CA VAL A 158 -2.95 7.41 -0.73
C VAL A 158 -2.65 7.33 0.77
N GLY A 159 -2.17 6.19 1.25
CA GLY A 159 -1.94 6.06 2.69
C GLY A 159 -1.42 4.70 3.14
N MET A 160 -1.44 4.53 4.45
CA MET A 160 -0.93 3.38 5.17
C MET A 160 -2.03 2.38 5.43
N ALA A 161 -1.79 1.10 5.16
CA ALA A 161 -2.73 0.03 5.46
C ALA A 161 -2.05 -1.16 6.14
N CYS A 162 -2.81 -1.83 7.00
CA CYS A 162 -2.41 -3.07 7.64
C CYS A 162 -3.55 -4.09 7.58
N VAL A 163 -3.25 -5.27 7.05
CA VAL A 163 -4.20 -6.35 6.81
C VAL A 163 -3.74 -7.60 7.56
N ASP A 164 -4.65 -8.28 8.22
CA ASP A 164 -4.42 -9.59 8.84
C ASP A 164 -5.69 -10.45 8.74
N TYR A 165 -5.66 -11.43 7.83
CA TYR A 165 -6.73 -12.44 7.74
C TYR A 165 -6.51 -13.65 8.64
N SER A 166 -5.32 -13.76 9.24
CA SER A 166 -4.96 -14.90 10.06
C SER A 166 -5.58 -14.84 11.45
N GLY A 167 -6.09 -13.66 11.85
CA GLY A 167 -6.76 -13.46 13.14
C GLY A 167 -5.82 -13.30 14.32
N TYR A 168 -4.54 -13.03 14.08
CA TYR A 168 -3.54 -12.79 15.13
C TYR A 168 -3.41 -11.33 15.54
N ASP A 169 -4.19 -10.43 14.90
CA ASP A 169 -4.11 -8.97 15.13
C ASP A 169 -2.68 -8.43 14.96
N GLN A 170 -1.95 -8.94 13.96
CA GLN A 170 -0.58 -8.51 13.68
C GLN A 170 -0.50 -7.00 13.48
N THR A 171 0.52 -6.38 14.05
CA THR A 171 0.65 -4.92 14.04
C THR A 171 1.78 -4.44 13.15
N ALA A 172 1.54 -3.34 12.44
CA ALA A 172 2.55 -2.62 11.69
C ALA A 172 2.86 -1.27 12.34
N GLU A 173 4.14 -0.92 12.39
CA GLU A 173 4.62 0.38 12.87
C GLU A 173 5.01 1.26 11.67
N PHE A 174 4.39 2.44 11.55
CA PHE A 174 4.73 3.44 10.56
C PHE A 174 5.44 4.61 11.25
N ARG A 175 6.63 4.99 10.75
CA ARG A 175 7.46 6.08 11.29
C ARG A 175 7.30 7.38 10.54
N SER A 176 6.95 7.32 9.25
CA SER A 176 6.63 8.51 8.45
C SER A 176 5.59 8.19 7.40
N PHE A 177 4.87 9.23 7.02
CA PHE A 177 4.09 9.32 5.80
C PHE A 177 4.37 10.69 5.19
N ASP A 178 5.04 10.69 4.05
CA ASP A 178 5.42 11.90 3.32
C ASP A 178 4.61 11.99 2.02
N TYR A 179 4.11 13.18 1.71
CA TYR A 179 3.37 13.48 0.49
C TYR A 179 3.90 14.75 -0.12
N LYS A 180 4.47 14.66 -1.31
CA LYS A 180 5.11 15.77 -2.01
C LYS A 180 4.48 15.97 -3.37
N GLU A 181 3.81 17.10 -3.56
CA GLU A 181 3.32 17.54 -4.86
C GLU A 181 4.49 17.96 -5.75
N LEU A 182 4.35 17.70 -7.04
CA LEU A 182 5.33 18.05 -8.07
C LEU A 182 4.65 18.95 -9.10
N ASP A 183 5.42 19.90 -9.62
CA ASP A 183 4.98 20.84 -10.66
C ASP A 183 4.73 20.16 -12.03
#